data_f8621922dce6f0e865b380da6658cab7
#
_entry.id   f8621922dce6f0e865b380da6658cab7
#
_cell.length_a   1.000
_cell.length_b   1.000
_cell.length_c   1.000
_cell.angle_alpha   90.00
_cell.angle_beta   90.00
_cell.angle_gamma   90.00
#
_symmetry.space_group_name_H-M   'P 1'
#
loop_
_entity.id
_entity.type
_entity.pdbx_description
1 polymer ?
#
loop_
_entity_poly.entity_id
_entity_poly.type
_entity_poly.pdbx_seq_one_letter_code
_entity_poly.pdbx_strand_id
1 'polypeptide(L)'
;MQINSHLSRLVYDVAAKYGDREALIYKNFSGKEWKSCSWNQFSGIVKQVSNAMLALGVNVQENLGVFSQNSVQYLFTDFGAWGIRAVTIPFYATSSEQQIQFMVNDAKIRFLFVGEQEQFDKARRVFTTCRSLERIIVFDSAVQLPEGDSTVMSFTDFLKLGEGLTRQAEVEQRQQDATMDDIANILYTSGTTGDSKGVILSMGQFHAAVEANHKDVPVDENDRVMNFLPFTHIFERGWALLCISVGARLIVNTYPQEVQKSMREQHPTCMSSVPRFWEKVYHGVQERIETSGAV
;
A
#
# COMPACT_ATOMS: atom_id res chain seq x y z
N MET A 1 1.86 -23.44 -6.37
CA MET A 1 0.71 -23.47 -5.44
C MET A 1 -0.36 -22.54 -6.01
N GLN A 2 -1.53 -23.04 -6.38
CA GLN A 2 -2.58 -22.17 -6.91
C GLN A 2 -3.02 -21.21 -5.80
N ILE A 3 -3.07 -19.90 -6.13
CA ILE A 3 -3.69 -18.91 -5.26
C ILE A 3 -5.18 -19.09 -5.41
N ASN A 4 -5.77 -19.94 -4.58
CA ASN A 4 -7.21 -20.13 -4.58
C ASN A 4 -7.96 -19.02 -3.81
N SER A 5 -7.22 -18.03 -3.28
CA SER A 5 -7.78 -17.02 -2.39
C SER A 5 -8.11 -15.74 -3.14
N HIS A 6 -9.33 -15.26 -2.98
CA HIS A 6 -9.71 -13.90 -3.34
C HIS A 6 -8.84 -12.88 -2.57
N LEU A 7 -8.44 -11.73 -3.19
CA LEU A 7 -7.56 -10.76 -2.53
C LEU A 7 -8.09 -10.27 -1.19
N SER A 8 -9.43 -10.23 -1.01
CA SER A 8 -10.06 -9.87 0.28
C SER A 8 -9.68 -10.81 1.43
N ARG A 9 -9.20 -12.02 1.14
CA ARG A 9 -8.81 -13.04 2.11
C ARG A 9 -7.33 -13.40 2.07
N LEU A 10 -6.59 -12.90 1.08
CA LEU A 10 -5.22 -13.32 0.81
C LEU A 10 -4.33 -13.31 2.06
N VAL A 11 -4.29 -12.19 2.80
CA VAL A 11 -3.45 -12.08 4.00
C VAL A 11 -3.89 -13.03 5.11
N TYR A 12 -5.19 -13.27 5.25
CA TYR A 12 -5.71 -14.23 6.25
C TYR A 12 -5.29 -15.67 5.94
N ASP A 13 -5.39 -16.07 4.66
CA ASP A 13 -5.04 -17.41 4.22
C ASP A 13 -3.52 -17.65 4.27
N VAL A 14 -2.73 -16.65 3.94
CA VAL A 14 -1.27 -16.70 4.09
C VAL A 14 -0.87 -16.75 5.56
N ALA A 15 -1.52 -15.97 6.43
CA ALA A 15 -1.26 -16.00 7.87
C ALA A 15 -1.63 -17.35 8.49
N ALA A 16 -2.73 -17.97 8.07
CA ALA A 16 -3.11 -19.31 8.52
C ALA A 16 -2.04 -20.38 8.19
N LYS A 17 -1.29 -20.18 7.09
CA LYS A 17 -0.22 -21.09 6.66
C LYS A 17 1.12 -20.82 7.36
N TYR A 18 1.50 -19.55 7.50
CA TYR A 18 2.86 -19.15 7.89
C TYR A 18 2.95 -18.61 9.32
N GLY A 19 1.83 -18.27 9.96
CA GLY A 19 1.75 -17.93 11.38
C GLY A 19 2.66 -16.80 11.82
N ASP A 20 3.55 -17.10 12.74
CA ASP A 20 4.47 -16.12 13.33
C ASP A 20 5.78 -15.93 12.52
N ARG A 21 5.90 -16.50 11.33
CA ARG A 21 7.00 -16.15 10.43
C ARG A 21 6.93 -14.67 10.07
N GLU A 22 8.10 -14.05 9.90
CA GLU A 22 8.24 -12.66 9.47
C GLU A 22 7.61 -12.45 8.09
N ALA A 23 6.71 -11.47 7.98
CA ALA A 23 6.01 -11.08 6.76
C ALA A 23 6.54 -9.78 6.18
N LEU A 24 6.62 -8.75 7.02
CA LEU A 24 7.00 -7.38 6.62
C LEU A 24 8.20 -6.93 7.44
N ILE A 25 9.16 -6.31 6.77
CA ILE A 25 10.34 -5.66 7.33
C ILE A 25 10.31 -4.20 6.88
N TYR A 26 10.36 -3.25 7.80
CA TYR A 26 10.12 -1.84 7.48
C TYR A 26 10.77 -0.89 8.48
N LYS A 27 10.86 0.36 8.09
CA LYS A 27 11.09 1.49 9.02
C LYS A 27 9.82 2.33 9.11
N ASN A 28 9.57 2.95 10.26
CA ASN A 28 8.56 4.02 10.35
C ASN A 28 9.07 5.23 9.54
N PHE A 29 8.18 6.16 9.14
CA PHE A 29 8.54 7.33 8.35
C PHE A 29 9.74 8.12 8.91
N SER A 30 9.73 8.41 10.21
CA SER A 30 10.84 9.10 10.90
C SER A 30 11.85 8.14 11.55
N GLY A 31 11.64 6.82 11.44
CA GLY A 31 12.41 5.81 12.14
C GLY A 31 13.73 5.47 11.45
N LYS A 32 14.78 5.26 12.26
CA LYS A 32 16.09 4.79 11.77
C LYS A 32 16.25 3.28 11.87
N GLU A 33 15.46 2.64 12.71
CA GLU A 33 15.55 1.22 13.04
C GLU A 33 14.58 0.38 12.21
N TRP A 34 15.04 -0.78 11.77
CA TRP A 34 14.21 -1.77 11.14
C TRP A 34 13.31 -2.46 12.18
N LYS A 35 12.07 -2.63 11.82
CA LYS A 35 11.05 -3.39 12.55
C LYS A 35 10.56 -4.53 11.69
N SER A 36 9.97 -5.52 12.31
CA SER A 36 9.28 -6.58 11.59
C SER A 36 7.87 -6.80 12.09
N CYS A 37 7.07 -7.41 11.24
CA CYS A 37 5.69 -7.79 11.49
C CYS A 37 5.51 -9.22 10.97
N SER A 38 5.01 -10.13 11.82
CA SER A 38 4.69 -11.49 11.40
C SER A 38 3.42 -11.56 10.56
N TRP A 39 3.17 -12.69 9.89
CA TRP A 39 1.91 -12.90 9.15
C TRP A 39 0.69 -12.81 10.06
N ASN A 40 0.77 -13.37 11.28
CA ASN A 40 -0.31 -13.25 12.27
C ASN A 40 -0.56 -11.79 12.67
N GLN A 41 0.50 -11.03 12.91
CA GLN A 41 0.39 -9.59 13.23
C GLN A 41 -0.17 -8.80 12.05
N PHE A 42 0.30 -9.06 10.83
CA PHE A 42 -0.22 -8.44 9.62
C PHE A 42 -1.72 -8.69 9.47
N SER A 43 -2.13 -9.95 9.54
CA SER A 43 -3.54 -10.35 9.49
C SER A 43 -4.38 -9.69 10.60
N GLY A 44 -3.85 -9.61 11.81
CA GLY A 44 -4.51 -8.95 12.96
C GLY A 44 -4.75 -7.46 12.69
N ILE A 45 -3.75 -6.76 12.19
CA ILE A 45 -3.87 -5.33 11.85
C ILE A 45 -4.86 -5.13 10.69
N VAL A 46 -4.83 -5.97 9.66
CA VAL A 46 -5.78 -5.91 8.54
C VAL A 46 -7.23 -6.09 9.04
N LYS A 47 -7.48 -7.02 9.97
CA LYS A 47 -8.80 -7.17 10.63
C LYS A 47 -9.22 -5.89 11.33
N GLN A 48 -8.32 -5.29 12.10
CA GLN A 48 -8.57 -4.02 12.79
C GLN A 48 -8.91 -2.89 11.81
N VAL A 49 -8.15 -2.75 10.72
CA VAL A 49 -8.40 -1.76 9.67
C VAL A 49 -9.77 -1.97 9.02
N SER A 50 -10.12 -3.20 8.66
CA SER A 50 -11.45 -3.54 8.11
C SER A 50 -12.57 -3.14 9.07
N ASN A 51 -12.45 -3.49 10.35
CA ASN A 51 -13.43 -3.13 11.37
C ASN A 51 -13.53 -1.62 11.59
N ALA A 52 -12.40 -0.89 11.57
CA ALA A 52 -12.34 0.57 11.70
C ALA A 52 -13.02 1.26 10.51
N MET A 53 -12.79 0.78 9.28
CA MET A 53 -13.47 1.30 8.09
C MET A 53 -14.99 1.10 8.18
N LEU A 54 -15.45 -0.07 8.64
CA LEU A 54 -16.87 -0.33 8.88
C LEU A 54 -17.44 0.57 9.97
N ALA A 55 -16.68 0.87 11.03
CA ALA A 55 -17.10 1.82 12.08
C ALA A 55 -17.25 3.25 11.55
N LEU A 56 -16.49 3.62 10.52
CA LEU A 56 -16.66 4.89 9.79
C LEU A 56 -17.77 4.84 8.75
N GLY A 57 -18.46 3.72 8.57
CA GLY A 57 -19.55 3.56 7.62
C GLY A 57 -19.11 3.45 6.17
N VAL A 58 -17.95 2.83 5.91
CA VAL A 58 -17.49 2.55 4.54
C VAL A 58 -18.39 1.48 3.90
N ASN A 59 -18.89 1.77 2.72
CA ASN A 59 -19.79 0.91 1.96
C ASN A 59 -19.03 -0.05 1.03
N VAL A 60 -19.74 -1.06 0.50
CA VAL A 60 -19.21 -1.93 -0.56
C VAL A 60 -18.96 -1.10 -1.81
N GLN A 61 -17.81 -1.32 -2.46
CA GLN A 61 -17.34 -0.60 -3.66
C GLN A 61 -17.21 0.92 -3.48
N GLU A 62 -17.08 1.38 -2.23
CA GLU A 62 -16.78 2.78 -1.94
C GLU A 62 -15.29 3.06 -2.14
N ASN A 63 -15.00 4.23 -2.73
CA ASN A 63 -13.65 4.68 -3.06
C ASN A 63 -12.95 5.32 -1.85
N LEU A 64 -11.75 4.83 -1.54
CA LEU A 64 -10.86 5.33 -0.48
C LEU A 64 -9.54 5.80 -1.11
N GLY A 65 -9.06 6.98 -0.72
CA GLY A 65 -7.78 7.50 -1.23
C GLY A 65 -6.61 7.09 -0.34
N VAL A 66 -5.45 6.78 -0.96
CA VAL A 66 -4.19 6.55 -0.24
C VAL A 66 -3.10 7.42 -0.86
N PHE A 67 -2.68 8.46 -0.15
CA PHE A 67 -1.70 9.47 -0.57
C PHE A 67 -0.46 9.39 0.31
N SER A 68 0.47 8.48 -0.02
CA SER A 68 1.62 8.19 0.82
C SER A 68 2.80 7.66 0.02
N GLN A 69 4.00 7.78 0.59
CA GLN A 69 5.13 6.95 0.23
C GLN A 69 4.83 5.47 0.56
N ASN A 70 5.69 4.56 0.09
CA ASN A 70 5.60 3.16 0.50
C ASN A 70 5.70 3.03 2.02
N SER A 71 4.76 2.32 2.60
CA SER A 71 4.73 2.05 4.04
C SER A 71 3.93 0.78 4.33
N VAL A 72 4.09 0.22 5.51
CA VAL A 72 3.26 -0.93 5.92
C VAL A 72 1.80 -0.51 6.14
N GLN A 73 1.57 0.72 6.60
CA GLN A 73 0.22 1.28 6.74
C GLN A 73 -0.52 1.33 5.40
N TYR A 74 0.21 1.57 4.31
CA TYR A 74 -0.33 1.50 2.96
C TYR A 74 -0.88 0.09 2.66
N LEU A 75 -0.08 -0.95 2.92
CA LEU A 75 -0.50 -2.34 2.73
C LEU A 75 -1.67 -2.71 3.66
N PHE A 76 -1.62 -2.30 4.92
CA PHE A 76 -2.71 -2.53 5.87
C PHE A 76 -4.03 -1.91 5.38
N THR A 77 -3.95 -0.70 4.80
CA THR A 77 -5.11 0.01 4.26
C THR A 77 -5.67 -0.68 3.02
N ASP A 78 -4.82 -1.09 2.07
CA ASP A 78 -5.26 -1.82 0.88
C ASP A 78 -5.98 -3.13 1.24
N PHE A 79 -5.33 -3.99 2.02
CA PHE A 79 -5.91 -5.28 2.39
C PHE A 79 -7.13 -5.15 3.31
N GLY A 80 -7.14 -4.15 4.18
CA GLY A 80 -8.30 -3.84 5.01
C GLY A 80 -9.51 -3.38 4.20
N ALA A 81 -9.28 -2.51 3.21
CA ALA A 81 -10.31 -2.04 2.28
C ALA A 81 -10.84 -3.20 1.41
N TRP A 82 -9.98 -4.00 0.81
CA TRP A 82 -10.39 -5.17 0.03
C TRP A 82 -11.14 -6.19 0.87
N GLY A 83 -10.75 -6.35 2.15
CA GLY A 83 -11.45 -7.22 3.11
C GLY A 83 -12.93 -6.87 3.32
N ILE A 84 -13.31 -5.63 3.09
CA ILE A 84 -14.70 -5.15 3.14
C ILE A 84 -15.30 -4.80 1.78
N ARG A 85 -14.63 -5.19 0.68
CA ARG A 85 -15.02 -4.90 -0.71
C ARG A 85 -15.02 -3.41 -1.05
N ALA A 86 -14.19 -2.60 -0.38
CA ALA A 86 -13.96 -1.21 -0.76
C ALA A 86 -12.84 -1.11 -1.81
N VAL A 87 -12.80 0.01 -2.52
CA VAL A 87 -11.86 0.29 -3.62
C VAL A 87 -10.79 1.24 -3.12
N THR A 88 -9.51 0.97 -3.37
CA THR A 88 -8.44 1.91 -3.04
C THR A 88 -7.93 2.65 -4.27
N ILE A 89 -7.74 3.96 -4.11
CA ILE A 89 -7.25 4.87 -5.14
C ILE A 89 -5.90 5.41 -4.67
N PRO A 90 -4.80 4.92 -5.23
CA PRO A 90 -3.48 5.37 -4.87
C PRO A 90 -3.12 6.71 -5.53
N PHE A 91 -2.56 7.62 -4.73
CA PHE A 91 -2.00 8.88 -5.17
C PHE A 91 -0.47 8.81 -5.12
N TYR A 92 0.21 9.29 -6.15
CA TYR A 92 1.65 9.46 -6.04
C TYR A 92 1.98 10.42 -4.89
N ALA A 93 2.93 10.05 -4.04
CA ALA A 93 3.33 10.86 -2.89
C ALA A 93 3.78 12.29 -3.27
N THR A 94 4.15 12.50 -4.54
CA THR A 94 4.54 13.77 -5.13
C THR A 94 3.38 14.52 -5.81
N SER A 95 2.15 14.00 -5.78
CA SER A 95 0.99 14.64 -6.43
C SER A 95 0.81 16.08 -5.98
N SER A 96 0.44 16.94 -6.93
CA SER A 96 0.12 18.34 -6.66
C SER A 96 -1.27 18.48 -6.04
N GLU A 97 -1.53 19.62 -5.42
CA GLU A 97 -2.85 19.96 -4.86
C GLU A 97 -3.97 19.86 -5.90
N GLN A 98 -3.71 20.31 -7.12
CA GLN A 98 -4.66 20.22 -8.22
C GLN A 98 -4.99 18.78 -8.59
N GLN A 99 -3.98 17.91 -8.64
CA GLN A 99 -4.17 16.49 -8.90
C GLN A 99 -4.97 15.82 -7.76
N ILE A 100 -4.65 16.14 -6.50
CA ILE A 100 -5.37 15.62 -5.34
C ILE A 100 -6.85 16.05 -5.41
N GLN A 101 -7.11 17.34 -5.60
CA GLN A 101 -8.46 17.88 -5.70
C GLN A 101 -9.25 17.23 -6.84
N PHE A 102 -8.64 17.08 -8.01
CA PHE A 102 -9.25 16.42 -9.15
C PHE A 102 -9.65 14.98 -8.82
N MET A 103 -8.69 14.16 -8.37
CA MET A 103 -8.92 12.74 -8.10
C MET A 103 -9.93 12.51 -6.98
N VAL A 104 -9.90 13.32 -5.90
CA VAL A 104 -10.86 13.23 -4.79
C VAL A 104 -12.28 13.53 -5.27
N ASN A 105 -12.46 14.57 -6.09
CA ASN A 105 -13.76 14.96 -6.58
C ASN A 105 -14.31 14.01 -7.65
N ASP A 106 -13.45 13.56 -8.59
CA ASP A 106 -13.81 12.64 -9.67
C ASP A 106 -14.23 11.27 -9.11
N ALA A 107 -13.43 10.73 -8.21
CA ALA A 107 -13.70 9.43 -7.57
C ALA A 107 -14.63 9.54 -6.34
N LYS A 108 -15.06 10.72 -5.95
CA LYS A 108 -15.95 10.96 -4.78
C LYS A 108 -15.40 10.34 -3.49
N ILE A 109 -14.11 10.52 -3.23
CA ILE A 109 -13.44 9.97 -2.05
C ILE A 109 -13.95 10.66 -0.79
N ARG A 110 -14.43 9.87 0.19
CA ARG A 110 -14.83 10.37 1.52
C ARG A 110 -13.68 10.31 2.54
N PHE A 111 -12.83 9.32 2.45
CA PHE A 111 -11.73 9.09 3.39
C PHE A 111 -10.40 9.07 2.63
N LEU A 112 -9.47 9.94 3.04
CA LEU A 112 -8.14 10.04 2.45
C LEU A 112 -7.09 9.67 3.50
N PHE A 113 -6.39 8.56 3.28
CA PHE A 113 -5.25 8.15 4.09
C PHE A 113 -3.99 8.84 3.56
N VAL A 114 -3.26 9.53 4.42
CA VAL A 114 -2.08 10.30 4.03
C VAL A 114 -0.83 9.87 4.81
N GLY A 115 0.32 9.95 4.17
CA GLY A 115 1.60 9.52 4.74
C GLY A 115 2.14 10.48 5.78
N GLU A 116 2.96 11.41 5.32
CA GLU A 116 3.78 12.31 6.11
C GLU A 116 3.21 13.75 6.12
N GLN A 117 3.93 14.67 6.78
CA GLN A 117 3.54 16.08 6.90
C GLN A 117 3.26 16.74 5.54
N GLU A 118 4.09 16.49 4.52
CA GLU A 118 3.90 17.08 3.18
C GLU A 118 2.56 16.67 2.56
N GLN A 119 2.22 15.37 2.61
CA GLN A 119 0.97 14.86 2.07
C GLN A 119 -0.22 15.37 2.88
N PHE A 120 -0.08 15.43 4.22
CA PHE A 120 -1.09 15.98 5.09
C PHE A 120 -1.37 17.45 4.78
N ASP A 121 -0.35 18.29 4.66
CA ASP A 121 -0.49 19.72 4.38
C ASP A 121 -1.20 19.96 3.03
N LYS A 122 -0.81 19.21 1.98
CA LYS A 122 -1.46 19.29 0.67
C LYS A 122 -2.93 18.88 0.75
N ALA A 123 -3.24 17.78 1.42
CA ALA A 123 -4.60 17.30 1.61
C ALA A 123 -5.46 18.31 2.39
N ARG A 124 -4.91 18.94 3.43
CA ARG A 124 -5.58 19.98 4.21
C ARG A 124 -5.90 21.21 3.39
N ARG A 125 -4.99 21.67 2.54
CA ARG A 125 -5.22 22.85 1.68
C ARG A 125 -6.37 22.67 0.68
N VAL A 126 -6.58 21.44 0.20
CA VAL A 126 -7.66 21.15 -0.75
C VAL A 126 -8.96 20.67 -0.07
N PHE A 127 -8.95 20.43 1.24
CA PHE A 127 -10.04 19.79 1.96
C PHE A 127 -11.39 20.49 1.71
N THR A 128 -11.44 21.82 1.83
CA THR A 128 -12.69 22.60 1.66
C THR A 128 -13.20 22.65 0.23
N THR A 129 -12.35 22.34 -0.75
CA THR A 129 -12.73 22.29 -2.19
C THR A 129 -13.06 20.87 -2.67
N CYS A 130 -12.82 19.87 -1.82
CA CYS A 130 -13.15 18.47 -2.05
C CYS A 130 -14.48 18.13 -1.39
N ARG A 131 -15.59 18.29 -2.12
CA ARG A 131 -16.96 18.22 -1.56
C ARG A 131 -17.33 16.89 -0.91
N SER A 132 -16.73 15.79 -1.38
CA SER A 132 -16.96 14.45 -0.84
C SER A 132 -16.08 14.10 0.35
N LEU A 133 -14.97 14.82 0.56
CA LEU A 133 -13.98 14.48 1.55
C LEU A 133 -14.46 14.82 2.97
N GLU A 134 -14.64 13.80 3.79
CA GLU A 134 -15.13 13.92 5.15
C GLU A 134 -14.02 13.85 6.19
N ARG A 135 -12.97 13.04 5.91
CA ARG A 135 -11.90 12.83 6.87
C ARG A 135 -10.55 12.50 6.24
N ILE A 136 -9.49 12.98 6.88
CA ILE A 136 -8.10 12.64 6.57
C ILE A 136 -7.57 11.77 7.72
N ILE A 137 -6.99 10.61 7.39
CA ILE A 137 -6.35 9.68 8.33
C ILE A 137 -4.84 9.71 8.08
N VAL A 138 -4.04 10.01 9.10
CA VAL A 138 -2.60 10.27 8.96
C VAL A 138 -1.78 9.09 9.47
N PHE A 139 -0.90 8.55 8.63
CA PHE A 139 -0.08 7.39 8.93
C PHE A 139 1.08 7.70 9.87
N ASP A 140 1.80 8.80 9.61
CA ASP A 140 2.97 9.16 10.41
C ASP A 140 2.54 9.81 11.74
N SER A 141 2.91 9.17 12.83
CA SER A 141 2.64 9.68 14.19
C SER A 141 3.39 10.96 14.55
N ALA A 142 4.38 11.37 13.75
CA ALA A 142 5.14 12.60 13.96
C ALA A 142 4.39 13.84 13.44
N VAL A 143 3.37 13.65 12.59
CA VAL A 143 2.56 14.76 12.06
C VAL A 143 1.74 15.39 13.16
N GLN A 144 1.82 16.72 13.26
CA GLN A 144 1.06 17.48 14.25
C GLN A 144 -0.37 17.71 13.74
N LEU A 145 -1.33 17.07 14.39
CA LEU A 145 -2.74 17.21 14.06
C LEU A 145 -3.35 18.41 14.82
N PRO A 146 -4.24 19.19 14.19
CA PRO A 146 -4.96 20.28 14.85
C PRO A 146 -5.85 19.74 15.97
N GLU A 147 -5.73 20.33 17.16
CA GLU A 147 -6.57 19.96 18.30
C GLU A 147 -8.06 20.26 18.02
N GLY A 148 -8.93 19.33 18.38
CA GLY A 148 -10.38 19.49 18.26
C GLY A 148 -10.92 19.41 16.84
N ASP A 149 -10.10 19.18 15.82
CA ASP A 149 -10.55 19.04 14.44
C ASP A 149 -11.01 17.59 14.19
N SER A 150 -12.32 17.38 14.15
CA SER A 150 -12.93 16.09 13.90
C SER A 150 -12.76 15.57 12.45
N THR A 151 -12.26 16.42 11.53
CA THR A 151 -12.03 16.03 10.12
C THR A 151 -10.67 15.34 9.92
N VAL A 152 -9.85 15.29 10.96
CA VAL A 152 -8.55 14.60 10.93
C VAL A 152 -8.41 13.61 12.08
N MET A 153 -7.68 12.53 11.87
CA MET A 153 -7.30 11.59 12.93
C MET A 153 -5.98 10.89 12.62
N SER A 154 -5.28 10.45 13.68
CA SER A 154 -4.12 9.60 13.52
C SER A 154 -4.52 8.18 13.08
N PHE A 155 -3.62 7.47 12.41
CA PHE A 155 -3.82 6.05 12.10
C PHE A 155 -3.97 5.20 13.36
N THR A 156 -3.30 5.59 14.44
CA THR A 156 -3.45 4.94 15.75
C THR A 156 -4.87 5.08 16.29
N ASP A 157 -5.46 6.28 16.24
CA ASP A 157 -6.84 6.49 16.69
C ASP A 157 -7.85 5.83 15.73
N PHE A 158 -7.56 5.83 14.43
CA PHE A 158 -8.35 5.07 13.47
C PHE A 158 -8.37 3.57 13.81
N LEU A 159 -7.23 2.96 14.14
CA LEU A 159 -7.17 1.55 14.54
C LEU A 159 -8.00 1.26 15.80
N LYS A 160 -8.06 2.20 16.77
CA LYS A 160 -8.91 2.04 17.97
C LYS A 160 -10.39 1.86 17.62
N LEU A 161 -10.87 2.44 16.52
CA LEU A 161 -12.25 2.22 16.07
C LEU A 161 -12.54 0.76 15.69
N GLY A 162 -11.51 0.02 15.30
CA GLY A 162 -11.58 -1.41 14.97
C GLY A 162 -11.18 -2.33 16.11
N GLU A 163 -10.83 -1.76 17.28
CA GLU A 163 -10.43 -2.53 18.45
C GLU A 163 -11.60 -3.41 18.96
N GLY A 164 -11.30 -4.61 19.41
CA GLY A 164 -12.33 -5.57 19.82
C GLY A 164 -13.08 -6.25 18.68
N LEU A 165 -12.81 -5.90 17.41
CA LEU A 165 -13.34 -6.53 16.20
C LEU A 165 -14.88 -6.68 16.21
N THR A 166 -15.58 -5.66 16.69
CA THR A 166 -17.05 -5.69 16.91
C THR A 166 -17.87 -5.85 15.62
N ARG A 167 -17.26 -5.57 14.47
CA ARG A 167 -17.87 -5.71 13.13
C ARG A 167 -17.31 -6.91 12.35
N GLN A 168 -16.59 -7.83 13.00
CA GLN A 168 -15.90 -8.94 12.31
C GLN A 168 -16.87 -9.85 11.53
N ALA A 169 -18.06 -10.10 12.04
CA ALA A 169 -19.07 -10.88 11.31
C ALA A 169 -19.50 -10.22 9.99
N GLU A 170 -19.57 -8.88 9.95
CA GLU A 170 -19.84 -8.14 8.72
C GLU A 170 -18.66 -8.22 7.74
N VAL A 171 -17.41 -8.14 8.23
CA VAL A 171 -16.21 -8.35 7.40
C VAL A 171 -16.27 -9.72 6.74
N GLU A 172 -16.54 -10.78 7.50
CA GLU A 172 -16.63 -12.15 7.01
C GLU A 172 -17.76 -12.33 5.99
N GLN A 173 -18.92 -11.71 6.24
CA GLN A 173 -20.03 -11.74 5.28
C GLN A 173 -19.63 -11.04 3.96
N ARG A 174 -19.01 -9.84 4.02
CA ARG A 174 -18.55 -9.15 2.83
C ARG A 174 -17.50 -9.95 2.06
N GLN A 175 -16.62 -10.67 2.75
CA GLN A 175 -15.63 -11.58 2.12
C GLN A 175 -16.29 -12.79 1.45
N GLN A 176 -17.38 -13.34 2.03
CA GLN A 176 -18.15 -14.41 1.40
C GLN A 176 -18.89 -13.95 0.15
N ASP A 177 -19.39 -12.72 0.15
CA ASP A 177 -20.09 -12.10 -0.98
C ASP A 177 -19.15 -11.51 -2.04
N ALA A 178 -17.82 -11.55 -1.81
CA ALA A 178 -16.85 -10.97 -2.71
C ALA A 178 -16.74 -11.75 -4.03
N THR A 179 -16.60 -11.02 -5.14
CA THR A 179 -16.53 -11.58 -6.49
C THR A 179 -15.29 -11.11 -7.22
N MET A 180 -14.88 -11.83 -8.27
CA MET A 180 -13.75 -11.42 -9.11
C MET A 180 -14.04 -10.15 -9.94
N ASP A 181 -15.31 -9.76 -10.06
CA ASP A 181 -15.72 -8.52 -10.73
C ASP A 181 -15.66 -7.30 -9.81
N ASP A 182 -15.49 -7.49 -8.49
CA ASP A 182 -15.30 -6.37 -7.57
C ASP A 182 -14.09 -5.54 -8.01
N ILE A 183 -14.24 -4.22 -8.00
CA ILE A 183 -13.15 -3.30 -8.27
C ILE A 183 -12.20 -3.30 -7.06
N ALA A 184 -10.92 -3.55 -7.31
CA ALA A 184 -9.87 -3.49 -6.29
C ALA A 184 -9.25 -2.10 -6.20
N ASN A 185 -8.88 -1.55 -7.36
CA ASN A 185 -8.22 -0.25 -7.46
C ASN A 185 -8.72 0.58 -8.66
N ILE A 186 -8.57 1.89 -8.54
CA ILE A 186 -8.62 2.82 -9.68
C ILE A 186 -7.28 3.56 -9.72
N LEU A 187 -6.48 3.31 -10.77
CA LEU A 187 -5.15 3.91 -10.92
C LEU A 187 -5.24 5.10 -11.88
N TYR A 188 -4.95 6.30 -11.39
CA TYR A 188 -4.93 7.48 -12.24
C TYR A 188 -3.62 7.59 -13.01
N THR A 189 -3.73 7.74 -14.33
CA THR A 189 -2.58 7.93 -15.24
C THR A 189 -2.65 9.31 -15.88
N SER A 190 -1.49 9.92 -16.16
CA SER A 190 -1.43 11.15 -16.94
C SER A 190 -1.94 10.87 -18.35
N GLY A 191 -3.13 11.36 -18.67
CA GLY A 191 -3.70 11.24 -20.01
C GLY A 191 -2.91 12.08 -21.03
N THR A 192 -2.83 11.61 -22.27
CA THR A 192 -2.24 12.37 -23.39
C THR A 192 -3.04 13.63 -23.75
N THR A 193 -4.25 13.78 -23.21
CA THR A 193 -5.23 14.84 -23.53
C THR A 193 -5.44 15.86 -22.41
N GLY A 194 -4.59 15.85 -21.35
CA GLY A 194 -4.60 16.86 -20.26
C GLY A 194 -5.09 16.30 -18.92
N ASP A 195 -6.33 15.84 -18.81
CA ASP A 195 -6.86 15.33 -17.53
C ASP A 195 -6.45 13.89 -17.25
N SER A 196 -6.13 13.58 -15.99
CA SER A 196 -5.82 12.22 -15.55
C SER A 196 -7.03 11.29 -15.73
N LYS A 197 -6.79 10.06 -16.18
CA LYS A 197 -7.83 9.05 -16.37
C LYS A 197 -7.67 7.93 -15.35
N GLY A 198 -8.76 7.53 -14.70
CA GLY A 198 -8.80 6.42 -13.77
C GLY A 198 -8.92 5.08 -14.52
N VAL A 199 -7.89 4.24 -14.42
CA VAL A 199 -7.90 2.86 -14.93
C VAL A 199 -8.47 1.97 -13.85
N ILE A 200 -9.62 1.35 -14.13
CA ILE A 200 -10.31 0.45 -13.22
C ILE A 200 -9.69 -0.94 -13.29
N LEU A 201 -9.33 -1.49 -12.16
CA LEU A 201 -8.75 -2.82 -12.01
C LEU A 201 -9.59 -3.66 -11.06
N SER A 202 -10.10 -4.80 -11.54
CA SER A 202 -10.87 -5.73 -10.73
C SER A 202 -9.98 -6.70 -9.95
N MET A 203 -10.57 -7.35 -8.96
CA MET A 203 -9.95 -8.43 -8.19
C MET A 203 -9.51 -9.58 -9.12
N GLY A 204 -10.33 -9.90 -10.12
CA GLY A 204 -10.03 -10.95 -11.11
C GLY A 204 -8.82 -10.63 -11.98
N GLN A 205 -8.61 -9.37 -12.34
CA GLN A 205 -7.43 -8.95 -13.12
C GLN A 205 -6.14 -9.10 -12.31
N PHE A 206 -6.15 -8.73 -11.04
CA PHE A 206 -5.01 -8.96 -10.16
C PHE A 206 -4.76 -10.45 -9.93
N HIS A 207 -5.82 -11.24 -9.70
CA HIS A 207 -5.71 -12.69 -9.54
C HIS A 207 -5.08 -13.33 -10.78
N ALA A 208 -5.57 -13.00 -11.97
CA ALA A 208 -5.03 -13.53 -13.21
C ALA A 208 -3.56 -13.14 -13.45
N ALA A 209 -3.20 -11.88 -13.13
CA ALA A 209 -1.82 -11.42 -13.23
C ALA A 209 -0.89 -12.17 -12.26
N VAL A 210 -1.29 -12.36 -11.01
CA VAL A 210 -0.52 -13.11 -10.02
C VAL A 210 -0.38 -14.58 -10.45
N GLU A 211 -1.47 -15.21 -10.89
CA GLU A 211 -1.45 -16.62 -11.36
C GLU A 211 -0.54 -16.81 -12.57
N ALA A 212 -0.59 -15.90 -13.55
CA ALA A 212 0.26 -15.95 -14.73
C ALA A 212 1.75 -15.84 -14.35
N ASN A 213 2.10 -14.86 -13.50
CA ASN A 213 3.49 -14.63 -13.09
C ASN A 213 4.03 -15.72 -12.16
N HIS A 214 3.18 -16.36 -11.35
CA HIS A 214 3.60 -17.41 -10.43
C HIS A 214 4.25 -18.63 -11.14
N LYS A 215 3.94 -18.86 -12.40
CA LYS A 215 4.50 -19.96 -13.19
C LYS A 215 5.94 -19.68 -13.65
N ASP A 216 6.25 -18.41 -13.92
CA ASP A 216 7.47 -18.00 -14.61
C ASP A 216 8.47 -17.29 -13.67
N VAL A 217 7.99 -16.78 -12.54
CA VAL A 217 8.83 -16.05 -11.57
C VAL A 217 9.11 -16.95 -10.36
N PRO A 218 10.37 -17.40 -10.18
CA PRO A 218 10.74 -18.35 -9.13
C PRO A 218 10.93 -17.66 -7.76
N VAL A 219 9.82 -17.13 -7.21
CA VAL A 219 9.80 -16.56 -5.84
C VAL A 219 9.02 -17.49 -4.92
N ASP A 220 9.55 -17.75 -3.74
CA ASP A 220 8.94 -18.62 -2.73
C ASP A 220 8.93 -17.99 -1.32
N GLU A 221 8.43 -18.76 -0.35
CA GLU A 221 8.30 -18.33 1.04
C GLU A 221 9.64 -18.12 1.78
N ASN A 222 10.75 -18.47 1.19
CA ASN A 222 12.08 -18.27 1.79
C ASN A 222 12.70 -16.93 1.34
N ASP A 223 12.16 -16.33 0.30
CA ASP A 223 12.66 -15.09 -0.25
C ASP A 223 12.47 -13.89 0.68
N ARG A 224 13.40 -12.95 0.54
CA ARG A 224 13.38 -11.61 1.13
C ARG A 224 13.31 -10.61 -0.02
N VAL A 225 12.17 -10.03 -0.22
CA VAL A 225 11.85 -9.23 -1.41
C VAL A 225 11.95 -7.76 -1.10
N MET A 226 12.79 -7.01 -1.82
CA MET A 226 12.85 -5.55 -1.72
C MET A 226 11.74 -4.90 -2.53
N ASN A 227 10.85 -4.17 -1.84
CA ASN A 227 9.85 -3.30 -2.46
C ASN A 227 10.30 -1.84 -2.34
N PHE A 228 10.66 -1.20 -3.44
CA PHE A 228 11.17 0.19 -3.45
C PHE A 228 10.56 1.06 -4.56
N LEU A 229 9.98 0.48 -5.59
CA LEU A 229 9.18 1.23 -6.55
C LEU A 229 7.84 1.61 -5.90
N PRO A 230 7.18 2.70 -6.35
CA PRO A 230 5.95 3.15 -5.71
C PRO A 230 4.82 2.12 -5.78
N PHE A 231 4.17 1.81 -4.66
CA PHE A 231 2.95 0.98 -4.62
C PHE A 231 1.77 1.61 -5.37
N THR A 232 1.86 2.88 -5.71
CA THR A 232 0.92 3.56 -6.61
C THR A 232 0.99 3.03 -8.04
N HIS A 233 2.11 2.44 -8.43
CA HIS A 233 2.30 1.90 -9.77
C HIS A 233 1.90 0.43 -9.84
N ILE A 234 1.18 0.04 -10.89
CA ILE A 234 0.66 -1.33 -11.08
C ILE A 234 1.76 -2.40 -11.03
N PHE A 235 2.95 -2.11 -11.54
CA PHE A 235 4.06 -3.04 -11.60
C PHE A 235 4.53 -3.47 -10.18
N GLU A 236 4.79 -2.50 -9.30
CA GLU A 236 5.21 -2.79 -7.92
C GLU A 236 4.07 -3.41 -7.10
N ARG A 237 2.85 -2.96 -7.32
CA ARG A 237 1.66 -3.51 -6.67
C ARG A 237 1.46 -4.98 -7.04
N GLY A 238 1.53 -5.33 -8.31
CA GLY A 238 1.43 -6.71 -8.79
C GLY A 238 2.57 -7.59 -8.26
N TRP A 239 3.79 -7.04 -8.22
CA TRP A 239 4.95 -7.70 -7.64
C TRP A 239 4.76 -8.00 -6.14
N ALA A 240 4.34 -7.01 -5.36
CA ALA A 240 4.06 -7.19 -3.93
C ALA A 240 2.96 -8.23 -3.69
N LEU A 241 1.89 -8.23 -4.49
CA LEU A 241 0.82 -9.23 -4.39
C LEU A 241 1.31 -10.64 -4.69
N LEU A 242 2.13 -10.82 -5.74
CA LEU A 242 2.76 -12.10 -6.05
C LEU A 242 3.59 -12.59 -4.85
N CYS A 243 4.45 -11.74 -4.30
CA CYS A 243 5.32 -12.10 -3.19
C CYS A 243 4.54 -12.44 -1.91
N ILE A 244 3.50 -11.65 -1.59
CA ILE A 244 2.60 -11.94 -0.46
C ILE A 244 1.91 -13.31 -0.67
N SER A 245 1.46 -13.59 -1.87
CA SER A 245 0.70 -14.82 -2.16
C SER A 245 1.49 -16.11 -1.97
N VAL A 246 2.80 -16.05 -2.12
CA VAL A 246 3.71 -17.19 -1.86
C VAL A 246 4.23 -17.23 -0.43
N GLY A 247 3.99 -16.18 0.37
CA GLY A 247 4.46 -16.08 1.75
C GLY A 247 5.89 -15.56 1.89
N ALA A 248 6.42 -14.88 0.87
CA ALA A 248 7.73 -14.24 0.92
C ALA A 248 7.73 -13.04 1.89
N ARG A 249 8.90 -12.72 2.45
CA ARG A 249 9.09 -11.57 3.35
C ARG A 249 9.30 -10.31 2.54
N LEU A 250 8.49 -9.28 2.76
CA LEU A 250 8.62 -8.00 2.06
C LEU A 250 9.43 -7.01 2.88
N ILE A 251 10.49 -6.48 2.30
CA ILE A 251 11.25 -5.34 2.82
C ILE A 251 10.66 -4.08 2.20
N VAL A 252 9.86 -3.36 2.97
CA VAL A 252 9.18 -2.14 2.51
C VAL A 252 10.14 -0.96 2.65
N ASN A 253 10.69 -0.52 1.53
CA ASN A 253 11.57 0.64 1.47
C ASN A 253 10.74 1.89 1.19
N THR A 254 10.69 2.81 2.15
CA THR A 254 9.84 4.01 2.07
C THR A 254 10.34 5.00 1.03
N TYR A 255 11.65 5.26 1.01
CA TYR A 255 12.24 6.28 0.15
C TYR A 255 13.14 5.65 -0.92
N PRO A 256 12.82 5.78 -2.22
CA PRO A 256 13.61 5.16 -3.29
C PRO A 256 15.11 5.51 -3.26
N GLN A 257 15.47 6.70 -2.77
CA GLN A 257 16.87 7.11 -2.64
C GLN A 257 17.66 6.32 -1.58
N GLU A 258 16.98 5.67 -0.64
CA GLU A 258 17.60 4.86 0.41
C GLU A 258 17.79 3.39 0.02
N VAL A 259 17.32 2.98 -1.16
CA VAL A 259 17.30 1.57 -1.58
C VAL A 259 18.66 0.90 -1.48
N GLN A 260 19.76 1.57 -1.87
CA GLN A 260 21.10 0.99 -1.77
C GLN A 260 21.54 0.70 -0.32
N LYS A 261 21.18 1.61 0.60
CA LYS A 261 21.43 1.43 2.04
C LYS A 261 20.57 0.28 2.56
N SER A 262 19.30 0.26 2.24
CA SER A 262 18.36 -0.79 2.63
C SER A 262 18.78 -2.17 2.13
N MET A 263 19.31 -2.27 0.90
CA MET A 263 19.84 -3.52 0.35
C MET A 263 21.04 -4.04 1.15
N ARG A 264 21.95 -3.14 1.56
CA ARG A 264 23.11 -3.52 2.38
C ARG A 264 22.73 -3.94 3.79
N GLU A 265 21.70 -3.33 4.36
CA GLU A 265 21.22 -3.61 5.72
C GLU A 265 20.36 -4.88 5.77
N GLN A 266 19.58 -5.14 4.73
CA GLN A 266 18.55 -6.19 4.76
C GLN A 266 18.85 -7.40 3.87
N HIS A 267 19.86 -7.35 3.00
CA HIS A 267 20.29 -8.46 2.15
C HIS A 267 19.11 -9.16 1.43
N PRO A 268 18.35 -8.46 0.56
CA PRO A 268 17.26 -9.08 -0.18
C PRO A 268 17.78 -10.19 -1.11
N THR A 269 16.97 -11.23 -1.32
CA THR A 269 17.27 -12.30 -2.29
C THR A 269 16.81 -11.93 -3.69
N CYS A 270 15.75 -11.11 -3.79
CA CYS A 270 15.23 -10.64 -5.06
C CYS A 270 14.56 -9.26 -4.94
N MET A 271 14.35 -8.62 -6.07
CA MET A 271 13.64 -7.34 -6.18
C MET A 271 13.10 -7.16 -7.59
N SER A 272 11.98 -6.46 -7.72
CA SER A 272 11.57 -5.89 -8.99
C SER A 272 12.33 -4.60 -9.27
N SER A 273 12.59 -4.26 -10.51
CA SER A 273 13.27 -3.03 -10.86
C SER A 273 12.93 -2.56 -12.28
N VAL A 274 13.35 -1.35 -12.60
CA VAL A 274 13.20 -0.73 -13.92
C VAL A 274 14.58 -0.48 -14.56
N PRO A 275 14.69 -0.44 -15.90
CA PRO A 275 15.97 -0.25 -16.59
C PRO A 275 16.79 0.93 -16.07
N ARG A 276 16.14 2.08 -15.82
CA ARG A 276 16.79 3.28 -15.30
C ARG A 276 17.50 3.09 -13.95
N PHE A 277 17.04 2.16 -13.12
CA PHE A 277 17.72 1.82 -11.87
C PHE A 277 19.08 1.18 -12.16
N TRP A 278 19.12 0.21 -13.07
CA TRP A 278 20.35 -0.50 -13.45
C TRP A 278 21.33 0.39 -14.19
N GLU A 279 20.85 1.31 -15.03
CA GLU A 279 21.68 2.37 -15.65
C GLU A 279 22.39 3.21 -14.60
N LYS A 280 21.67 3.65 -13.56
CA LYS A 280 22.28 4.40 -12.44
C LYS A 280 23.32 3.57 -11.67
N VAL A 281 23.03 2.29 -11.43
CA VAL A 281 24.00 1.38 -10.78
C VAL A 281 25.25 1.25 -11.63
N TYR A 282 25.08 1.02 -12.93
CA TYR A 282 26.21 0.91 -13.88
C TYR A 282 27.08 2.17 -13.87
N HIS A 283 26.47 3.35 -14.05
CA HIS A 283 27.20 4.61 -14.04
C HIS A 283 27.90 4.89 -12.70
N GLY A 284 27.26 4.60 -11.58
CA GLY A 284 27.87 4.74 -10.26
C GLY A 284 29.07 3.81 -10.03
N VAL A 285 29.07 2.62 -10.64
CA VAL A 285 30.23 1.70 -10.60
C VAL A 285 31.35 2.24 -11.48
N GLN A 286 31.06 2.71 -12.70
CA GLN A 286 32.06 3.31 -13.61
C GLN A 286 32.74 4.53 -12.97
N GLU A 287 31.98 5.44 -12.41
CA GLU A 287 32.50 6.64 -11.74
C GLU A 287 33.44 6.26 -10.58
N ARG A 288 33.09 5.22 -9.82
CA ARG A 288 33.98 4.72 -8.74
C ARG A 288 35.28 4.12 -9.27
N ILE A 289 35.23 3.39 -10.36
CA ILE A 289 36.43 2.84 -11.00
C ILE A 289 37.34 3.96 -11.46
N GLU A 290 36.80 4.96 -12.16
CA GLU A 290 37.54 6.12 -12.64
C GLU A 290 38.14 6.96 -11.50
N THR A 291 37.41 7.19 -10.42
CA THR A 291 37.86 8.01 -9.28
C THR A 291 38.79 7.28 -8.33
N SER A 292 38.71 5.95 -8.24
CA SER A 292 39.58 5.16 -7.35
C SER A 292 41.02 4.98 -7.85
N GLY A 293 41.30 5.40 -9.08
CA GLY A 293 42.65 5.33 -9.66
C GLY A 293 43.20 3.88 -9.72
N ALA A 294 42.33 2.90 -9.71
CA ALA A 294 42.71 1.50 -9.71
C ALA A 294 43.17 1.08 -11.10
N VAL A 295 44.47 1.09 -11.27
CA VAL A 295 45.39 0.27 -12.05
C VAL A 295 45.09 0.12 -13.53
#